data_b5e78c4aecf0f3814a2c7ad313d72304
#
_entry.id   b5e78c4aecf0f3814a2c7ad313d72304
#
_cell.length_a   1.000
_cell.length_b   1.000
_cell.length_c   1.000
_cell.angle_alpha   90.00
_cell.angle_beta   90.00
_cell.angle_gamma   90.00
#
_symmetry.space_group_name_H-M   'P 1'
#
loop_
_entity.id
_entity.type
_entity.pdbx_description
1 polymer ?
#
loop_
_entity_poly.entity_id
_entity_poly.type
_entity_poly.pdbx_seq_one_letter_code
_entity_poly.pdbx_strand_id
1 'polypeptide(L)' 'MKKQRVSLEKNKMANTKLHEYWSDDENRKASVHKNDQGFYVKLSEGGYLREVRRLYNHSEQYAEDCAENFVLGMFNL' A
#
# COMPACT_ATOMS: atom_id res chain seq x y z
N MET A 1 -5.19 -10.62 8.96
CA MET A 1 -4.95 -9.62 7.90
C MET A 1 -5.75 -9.96 6.66
N LYS A 2 -6.36 -8.98 6.06
CA LYS A 2 -7.09 -9.18 4.82
C LYS A 2 -6.33 -8.56 3.68
N LYS A 3 -6.33 -9.19 2.54
CA LYS A 3 -5.66 -8.69 1.36
C LYS A 3 -6.63 -8.68 0.20
N GLN A 4 -6.66 -7.60 -0.53
CA GLN A 4 -7.51 -7.50 -1.69
C GLN A 4 -6.70 -6.96 -2.84
N ARG A 5 -6.76 -7.64 -3.99
CA ARG A 5 -6.06 -7.18 -5.18
C ARG A 5 -7.03 -6.38 -6.03
N VAL A 6 -6.61 -5.19 -6.39
CA VAL A 6 -7.45 -4.30 -7.16
C VAL A 6 -7.12 -4.48 -8.64
N SER A 7 -8.11 -4.66 -9.48
CA SER A 7 -7.90 -4.81 -10.90
C SER A 7 -7.40 -3.52 -11.51
N LEU A 8 -6.48 -3.66 -12.44
CA LEU A 8 -6.00 -2.50 -13.13
C LEU A 8 -6.90 -2.18 -14.27
N GLU A 9 -7.29 -0.99 -14.38
CA GLU A 9 -8.18 -0.68 -15.36
C GLU A 9 -7.49 -0.05 -16.37
N LYS A 10 -7.35 -0.19 -17.29
CA LYS A 10 -6.86 0.35 -18.32
C LYS A 10 -6.09 1.46 -18.21
N ASN A 11 -5.23 1.49 -18.14
CA ASN A 11 -4.39 2.36 -18.33
C ASN A 11 -4.29 3.60 -17.90
N LYS A 12 -4.21 3.90 -17.49
CA LYS A 12 -4.29 5.01 -17.24
C LYS A 12 -3.38 5.74 -16.72
N MET A 13 -2.89 5.83 -16.24
CA MET A 13 -2.26 6.65 -15.90
C MET A 13 -1.62 6.73 -14.70
N ALA A 14 -1.08 7.42 -14.21
CA ALA A 14 -0.38 7.62 -13.04
C ALA A 14 -1.17 7.28 -11.87
N ASN A 15 -0.67 6.96 -10.70
CA ASN A 15 -1.41 6.74 -9.46
C ASN A 15 -2.41 5.59 -9.53
N THR A 16 -1.97 4.50 -10.05
CA THR A 16 -2.81 3.31 -10.10
C THR A 16 -2.65 2.50 -8.82
N LYS A 17 -3.76 2.17 -8.19
CA LYS A 17 -3.74 1.34 -6.98
C LYS A 17 -3.65 -0.12 -7.39
N LEU A 18 -2.69 -0.83 -6.85
CA LEU A 18 -2.44 -2.22 -7.22
C LEU A 18 -2.95 -3.21 -6.18
N HIS A 19 -2.76 -2.91 -4.90
CA HIS A 19 -3.12 -3.83 -3.82
C HIS A 19 -3.60 -3.04 -2.63
N GLU A 20 -4.39 -3.68 -1.78
CA GLU A 20 -4.86 -3.06 -0.57
C GLU A 20 -4.88 -4.11 0.52
N TYR A 21 -4.38 -3.78 1.70
CA TYR A 21 -4.31 -4.71 2.82
C TYR A 21 -4.97 -4.06 4.03
N TRP A 22 -5.64 -4.86 4.84
CA TRP A 22 -6.23 -4.37 6.08
C TRP A 22 -5.80 -5.30 7.20
N SER A 23 -5.64 -4.77 8.40
CA SER A 23 -5.47 -5.60 9.58
C SER A 23 -6.79 -6.31 9.88
N ASP A 24 -6.74 -7.30 10.77
CA ASP A 24 -7.94 -8.09 11.08
C ASP A 24 -9.04 -7.23 11.69
N ASP A 25 -8.68 -6.25 12.50
CA ASP A 25 -9.65 -5.35 13.10
C ASP A 25 -9.96 -4.17 12.17
N GLU A 26 -9.34 -4.14 11.02
CA GLU A 26 -9.55 -3.09 10.00
C GLU A 26 -9.15 -1.70 10.49
N ASN A 27 -8.37 -1.61 11.54
CA ASN A 27 -7.91 -0.33 12.03
C ASN A 27 -6.72 0.19 11.23
N ARG A 28 -5.93 -0.70 10.66
CA ARG A 28 -4.81 -0.31 9.82
C ARG A 28 -5.07 -0.73 8.39
N LYS A 29 -4.74 0.15 7.48
CA LYS A 29 -4.89 -0.12 6.06
C LYS A 29 -3.64 0.34 5.36
N ALA A 30 -3.18 -0.43 4.41
CA ALA A 30 -2.05 -0.06 3.58
C ALA A 30 -2.39 -0.35 2.14
N SER A 31 -2.00 0.51 1.23
CA SER A 31 -2.26 0.29 -0.17
C SER A 31 -0.99 0.52 -0.96
N VAL A 32 -0.80 -0.28 -2.00
CA VAL A 32 0.35 -0.20 -2.87
C VAL A 32 -0.09 0.44 -4.16
N HIS A 33 0.64 1.43 -4.60
CA HIS A 33 0.30 2.21 -5.79
C HIS A 33 1.51 2.31 -6.70
N LYS A 34 1.27 2.70 -7.91
CA LYS A 34 2.32 2.93 -8.89
C LYS A 34 2.04 4.22 -9.64
N ASN A 35 3.09 5.00 -9.87
CA ASN A 35 2.99 6.18 -10.73
C ASN A 35 4.17 6.15 -11.70
N ASP A 36 4.41 7.26 -12.40
CA ASP A 36 5.48 7.30 -13.40
C ASP A 36 6.84 7.04 -12.80
N GLN A 37 7.03 7.27 -11.54
CA GLN A 37 8.34 7.15 -10.92
C GLN A 37 8.56 5.81 -10.27
N GLY A 38 7.51 5.04 -10.05
CA GLY A 38 7.64 3.72 -9.44
C GLY A 38 6.55 3.45 -8.43
N PHE A 39 6.90 2.63 -7.43
CA PHE A 39 5.91 2.19 -6.45
C PHE A 39 5.93 3.06 -5.20
N TYR A 40 4.78 3.22 -4.57
CA TYR A 40 4.70 3.89 -3.29
C TYR A 40 3.55 3.27 -2.51
N VAL A 41 3.55 3.45 -1.20
CA VAL A 41 2.50 2.89 -0.35
C VAL A 41 1.90 4.00 0.48
N LYS A 42 0.62 3.86 0.77
CA LYS A 42 -0.09 4.75 1.67
C LYS A 42 -0.47 3.95 2.89
N LEU A 43 -0.13 4.47 4.05
CA LEU A 43 -0.35 3.77 5.33
C LEU A 43 -1.34 4.59 6.15
N SER A 44 -2.44 3.95 6.54
CA SER A 44 -3.50 4.62 7.29
C SER A 44 -3.81 3.86 8.56
N GLU A 45 -4.24 4.56 9.56
CA GLU A 45 -4.61 3.95 10.82
C GLU A 45 -5.75 4.74 11.41
N GLY A 46 -6.78 4.06 11.90
CA GLY A 46 -7.92 4.72 12.51
C GLY A 46 -8.67 5.63 11.55
N GLY A 47 -8.59 5.35 10.27
CA GLY A 47 -9.27 6.16 9.27
C GLY A 47 -8.47 7.36 8.78
N TYR A 48 -7.25 7.53 9.27
CA TYR A 48 -6.45 8.68 8.88
C TYR A 48 -5.18 8.23 8.18
N LEU A 49 -4.79 8.93 7.14
CA LEU A 49 -3.55 8.67 6.45
C LEU A 49 -2.40 9.08 7.34
N ARG A 50 -1.49 8.15 7.65
CA ARG A 50 -0.36 8.40 8.52
C ARG A 50 0.91 8.69 7.74
N GLU A 51 1.11 8.02 6.64
CA GLU A 51 2.35 8.20 5.90
C GLU A 51 2.18 7.77 4.45
N VAL A 52 2.83 8.45 3.55
CA VAL A 52 3.01 8.00 2.18
C VAL A 52 4.50 7.72 2.03
N ARG A 53 4.83 6.46 1.76
CA ARG A 53 6.23 6.06 1.66
C ARG A 53 6.55 5.78 0.21
N ARG A 54 7.47 6.55 -0.35
CA ARG A 54 7.81 6.42 -1.75
C ARG A 54 8.95 5.44 -1.89
N LEU A 55 8.70 4.36 -2.62
CA LEU A 55 9.64 3.26 -2.78
C LEU A 55 10.03 3.13 -4.24
N TYR A 56 10.38 4.25 -4.84
CA TYR A 56 10.56 4.33 -6.29
C TYR A 56 11.72 3.48 -6.81
N ASN A 57 12.70 3.19 -5.97
CA ASN A 57 13.82 2.38 -6.40
C ASN A 57 13.69 0.93 -6.00
N HIS A 58 12.51 0.52 -5.57
CA HIS A 58 12.28 -0.84 -5.08
C HIS A 58 11.25 -1.55 -5.95
N SER A 59 11.21 -2.86 -5.85
CA SER A 59 10.28 -3.67 -6.63
C SER A 59 8.88 -3.61 -6.04
N GLU A 60 7.92 -4.11 -6.79
CA GLU A 60 6.55 -4.23 -6.31
C GLU A 60 6.50 -5.13 -5.08
N GLN A 61 7.27 -6.22 -5.08
CA GLN A 61 7.31 -7.14 -3.96
C GLN A 61 7.77 -6.42 -2.68
N TYR A 62 8.75 -5.56 -2.81
CA TYR A 62 9.23 -4.78 -1.67
C TYR A 62 8.11 -3.89 -1.12
N ALA A 63 7.36 -3.26 -2.02
CA ALA A 63 6.25 -2.39 -1.62
C ALA A 63 5.14 -3.21 -0.95
N GLU A 64 4.85 -4.38 -1.47
CA GLU A 64 3.84 -5.26 -0.87
C GLU A 64 4.27 -5.70 0.52
N ASP A 65 5.55 -6.04 0.70
CA ASP A 65 6.05 -6.45 2.01
C ASP A 65 5.94 -5.31 3.01
N CYS A 66 6.23 -4.09 2.57
CA CYS A 66 6.13 -2.93 3.43
C CYS A 66 4.69 -2.73 3.89
N ALA A 67 3.75 -2.80 2.95
CA ALA A 67 2.34 -2.62 3.27
C ALA A 67 1.85 -3.72 4.21
N GLU A 68 2.26 -4.95 3.95
CA GLU A 68 1.83 -6.08 4.75
C GLU A 68 2.36 -5.96 6.18
N ASN A 69 3.63 -5.60 6.32
CA ASN A 69 4.22 -5.45 7.65
C ASN A 69 3.53 -4.37 8.45
N PHE A 70 3.10 -3.30 7.79
CA PHE A 70 2.40 -2.24 8.49
C PHE A 70 1.09 -2.76 9.09
N VAL A 71 0.29 -3.47 8.31
CA VAL A 71 -1.01 -3.93 8.82
C VAL A 71 -0.85 -5.05 9.84
N LEU A 72 0.28 -5.76 9.83
CA LEU A 72 0.54 -6.77 10.83
C LEU A 72 1.10 -6.18 12.12
N GLY A 73 1.33 -4.88 12.15
CA GLY A 73 1.81 -4.23 13.37
C GLY A 73 3.31 -4.34 13.57
N MET A 74 4.05 -4.71 12.51
CA MET A 74 5.49 -4.90 12.60
C MET A 74 6.26 -3.71 12.08
N PHE A 75 5.58 -2.60 11.88
CA PHE A 75 6.18 -1.46 11.24
C PHE A 75 5.99 -0.25 12.12
N ASN A 76 7.04 0.48 12.39
CA ASN A 76 6.94 1.70 13.18
C ASN A 76 6.91 2.90 12.26
N LEU A 77 5.99 3.76 12.50
CA LEU A 77 5.88 5.00 11.73
C LEU A 77 6.71 6.11 12.33
#